data_c31955e001f331f7b3b7ae33241fc7b8
#
_entry.id   c31955e001f331f7b3b7ae33241fc7b8
#
_cell.length_a   1.000
_cell.length_b   1.000
_cell.length_c   1.000
_cell.angle_alpha   90.00
_cell.angle_beta   90.00
_cell.angle_gamma   90.00
#
_symmetry.space_group_name_H-M   'P 1'
#
loop_
_entity.id
_entity.type
_entity.pdbx_description
1 polymer ?
#
loop_
_entity_poly.entity_id
_entity_poly.type
_entity_poly.pdbx_seq_one_letter_code
_entity_poly.pdbx_strand_id
1 'polypeptide(L)'
;MCSSDLEVFYQGKLCNAATVLQENGLKPFSMRIREGLSVTNGTSVMTGIGIVNLIYAKKLLRWSVAASVMMNEIAASYDDFMAQALNEAKHHKGQQEIAAMMREWVAGSKCVLQRENELYNQVHKEKIFEHKVQPYYSLRCVPQILGPIYDELENAEEVLINEINSACDNPIVDPDTQNIYHGGNFHGDYISFEMDKLKIAVTKLTMLCERQINYLFHDRINGILPPFVNLGVLGLNYGLQASQFTATSTTAECQTLSNPMYVHSIPNNNDNQDIVSMGTNSALLAKTVIENSYQVMAIQFMGMAQAIDYLKIQDRLSSKSRQVYEEIRSFFPVFTNDTPKYKEIEMMIDYLKKEDK
;
A
#
# COMPACT_ATOMS: atom_id res chain seq x y z
N MET A 1 15.18 12.22 -32.52
CA MET A 1 13.75 11.88 -32.71
C MET A 1 13.11 13.03 -33.48
N CYS A 2 12.52 12.75 -34.64
CA CYS A 2 11.78 13.76 -35.37
C CYS A 2 10.46 14.01 -34.65
N SER A 3 10.24 15.24 -34.20
CA SER A 3 9.01 15.64 -33.50
C SER A 3 7.73 15.56 -34.35
N SER A 4 7.86 15.25 -35.64
CA SER A 4 6.73 15.16 -36.58
C SER A 4 5.84 13.95 -36.40
N ASP A 5 6.34 12.88 -35.76
CA ASP A 5 5.62 11.59 -35.63
C ASP A 5 5.10 11.33 -34.21
N LEU A 6 5.24 12.32 -33.31
CA LEU A 6 4.76 12.20 -31.94
C LEU A 6 3.35 12.72 -31.78
N GLU A 7 2.55 12.06 -30.95
CA GLU A 7 1.23 12.51 -30.52
C GLU A 7 1.29 13.03 -29.09
N VAL A 8 0.48 14.04 -28.79
CA VAL A 8 0.35 14.64 -27.47
C VAL A 8 -1.13 14.85 -27.13
N PHE A 9 -1.48 14.74 -25.86
CA PHE A 9 -2.77 15.21 -25.38
C PHE A 9 -2.73 16.72 -25.20
N TYR A 10 -3.55 17.44 -25.96
CA TYR A 10 -3.72 18.88 -25.85
C TYR A 10 -5.20 19.22 -25.70
N GLN A 11 -5.57 19.94 -24.64
CA GLN A 11 -6.97 20.28 -24.30
C GLN A 11 -7.93 19.07 -24.32
N GLY A 12 -7.44 17.92 -23.81
CA GLY A 12 -8.20 16.68 -23.72
C GLY A 12 -8.34 15.88 -25.02
N LYS A 13 -7.66 16.28 -26.09
CA LYS A 13 -7.66 15.58 -27.39
C LYS A 13 -6.26 15.09 -27.74
N LEU A 14 -6.19 13.93 -28.38
CA LEU A 14 -4.96 13.40 -28.94
C LEU A 14 -4.69 14.14 -30.26
N CYS A 15 -3.55 14.82 -30.33
CA CYS A 15 -3.16 15.68 -31.47
C CYS A 15 -1.73 15.36 -31.87
N ASN A 16 -1.39 15.67 -33.15
CA ASN A 16 0.01 15.63 -33.61
C ASN A 16 0.83 16.70 -32.90
N ALA A 17 1.98 16.31 -32.30
CA ALA A 17 2.83 17.20 -31.52
C ALA A 17 3.35 18.39 -32.33
N ALA A 18 3.74 18.18 -33.59
CA ALA A 18 4.26 19.27 -34.48
C ALA A 18 3.18 20.32 -34.72
N THR A 19 1.94 19.92 -34.98
CA THR A 19 0.80 20.82 -35.16
C THR A 19 0.55 21.66 -33.91
N VAL A 20 0.47 21.01 -32.75
CA VAL A 20 0.25 21.70 -31.47
C VAL A 20 1.38 22.70 -31.16
N LEU A 21 2.63 22.33 -31.38
CA LEU A 21 3.76 23.23 -31.19
C LEU A 21 3.64 24.46 -32.10
N GLN A 22 3.34 24.24 -33.38
CA GLN A 22 3.20 25.33 -34.38
C GLN A 22 2.05 26.28 -33.99
N GLU A 23 0.88 25.74 -33.59
CA GLU A 23 -0.29 26.54 -33.20
C GLU A 23 -0.03 27.38 -31.94
N ASN A 24 0.86 26.93 -31.06
CA ASN A 24 1.25 27.65 -29.85
C ASN A 24 2.53 28.49 -30.00
N GLY A 25 3.03 28.67 -31.23
CA GLY A 25 4.23 29.47 -31.49
C GLY A 25 5.51 28.87 -30.93
N LEU A 26 5.52 27.58 -30.63
CA LEU A 26 6.66 26.86 -30.11
C LEU A 26 7.41 26.14 -31.23
N LYS A 27 8.72 26.03 -31.08
CA LYS A 27 9.56 25.25 -32.00
C LYS A 27 10.02 23.97 -31.35
N PRO A 28 10.14 22.87 -32.11
CA PRO A 28 10.81 21.68 -31.64
C PRO A 28 12.19 21.98 -31.07
N PHE A 29 12.58 21.32 -30.00
CA PHE A 29 13.91 21.47 -29.44
C PHE A 29 14.97 20.95 -30.43
N SER A 30 15.95 21.77 -30.76
CA SER A 30 17.06 21.39 -31.62
C SER A 30 18.22 20.88 -30.77
N MET A 31 18.39 19.55 -30.76
CA MET A 31 19.41 18.90 -29.95
C MET A 31 20.82 19.15 -30.47
N ARG A 32 21.73 19.51 -29.57
CA ARG A 32 23.16 19.59 -29.82
C ARG A 32 23.84 18.24 -29.52
N ILE A 33 25.13 18.18 -29.74
CA ILE A 33 25.95 16.99 -29.45
C ILE A 33 25.71 16.56 -28.01
N ARG A 34 25.38 15.28 -27.78
CA ARG A 34 25.06 14.63 -26.52
C ARG A 34 23.69 14.92 -25.90
N GLU A 35 23.05 16.01 -26.17
CA GLU A 35 21.76 16.34 -25.54
C GLU A 35 20.70 15.27 -25.78
N GLY A 36 20.66 14.66 -26.98
CA GLY A 36 19.73 13.58 -27.30
C GLY A 36 19.93 12.36 -26.42
N LEU A 37 21.16 11.97 -26.15
CA LEU A 37 21.44 10.83 -25.26
C LEU A 37 21.15 11.20 -23.80
N SER A 38 21.51 12.40 -23.37
CA SER A 38 21.29 12.85 -21.98
C SER A 38 19.80 12.95 -21.60
N VAL A 39 18.92 13.18 -22.58
CA VAL A 39 17.46 13.19 -22.35
C VAL A 39 16.87 11.78 -22.25
N THR A 40 17.51 10.78 -22.83
CA THR A 40 16.98 9.41 -22.92
C THR A 40 17.69 8.42 -21.99
N ASN A 41 18.94 8.71 -21.63
CA ASN A 41 19.79 7.82 -20.83
C ASN A 41 19.65 8.12 -19.33
N GLY A 42 20.19 7.22 -18.48
CA GLY A 42 20.20 7.38 -17.03
C GLY A 42 19.00 6.75 -16.33
N THR A 43 18.87 7.02 -15.02
CA THR A 43 17.92 6.36 -14.11
C THR A 43 16.69 7.22 -13.77
N SER A 44 16.57 8.42 -14.33
CA SER A 44 15.57 9.43 -13.94
C SER A 44 14.12 8.94 -14.00
N VAL A 45 13.76 8.17 -15.06
CA VAL A 45 12.37 7.68 -15.23
C VAL A 45 12.02 6.66 -14.17
N MET A 46 12.88 5.64 -13.96
CA MET A 46 12.63 4.62 -12.95
C MET A 46 12.64 5.20 -11.54
N THR A 47 13.51 6.16 -11.27
CA THR A 47 13.60 6.87 -9.98
C THR A 47 12.37 7.72 -9.72
N GLY A 48 11.89 8.47 -10.74
CA GLY A 48 10.67 9.26 -10.64
C GLY A 48 9.43 8.40 -10.34
N ILE A 49 9.28 7.26 -11.02
CA ILE A 49 8.22 6.28 -10.72
C ILE A 49 8.41 5.73 -9.30
N GLY A 50 9.65 5.42 -8.91
CA GLY A 50 9.99 4.90 -7.58
C GLY A 50 9.59 5.85 -6.44
N ILE A 51 9.82 7.16 -6.59
CA ILE A 51 9.42 8.17 -5.61
C ILE A 51 7.89 8.18 -5.43
N VAL A 52 7.14 8.19 -6.53
CA VAL A 52 5.67 8.16 -6.48
C VAL A 52 5.18 6.87 -5.82
N ASN A 53 5.78 5.73 -6.16
CA ASN A 53 5.48 4.44 -5.55
C ASN A 53 5.71 4.46 -4.04
N LEU A 54 6.84 5.00 -3.58
CA LEU A 54 7.17 5.09 -2.17
C LEU A 54 6.17 5.97 -1.40
N ILE A 55 5.79 7.12 -1.95
CA ILE A 55 4.79 8.01 -1.33
C ILE A 55 3.47 7.26 -1.10
N TYR A 56 2.96 6.57 -2.12
CA TYR A 56 1.72 5.80 -1.99
C TYR A 56 1.86 4.58 -1.07
N ALA A 57 3.00 3.91 -1.09
CA ALA A 57 3.26 2.78 -0.19
C ALA A 57 3.33 3.22 1.30
N LYS A 58 3.93 4.37 1.60
CA LYS A 58 3.93 4.97 2.95
C LYS A 58 2.50 5.31 3.41
N LYS A 59 1.66 5.83 2.52
CA LYS A 59 0.22 6.04 2.82
C LYS A 59 -0.50 4.71 3.09
N LEU A 60 -0.29 3.70 2.24
CA LEU A 60 -0.86 2.36 2.45
C LEU A 60 -0.45 1.77 3.81
N LEU A 61 0.79 1.94 4.24
CA LEU A 61 1.24 1.45 5.54
C LEU A 61 0.47 2.13 6.68
N ARG A 62 0.34 3.47 6.66
CA ARG A 62 -0.44 4.20 7.67
C ARG A 62 -1.90 3.75 7.71
N TRP A 63 -2.53 3.62 6.55
CA TRP A 63 -3.88 3.10 6.46
C TRP A 63 -4.03 1.65 6.93
N SER A 64 -3.01 0.81 6.70
CA SER A 64 -3.00 -0.57 7.20
C SER A 64 -2.92 -0.64 8.73
N VAL A 65 -2.20 0.29 9.36
CA VAL A 65 -2.21 0.46 10.82
C VAL A 65 -3.59 0.88 11.30
N ALA A 66 -4.19 1.91 10.70
CA ALA A 66 -5.54 2.37 11.01
C ALA A 66 -6.58 1.25 10.88
N ALA A 67 -6.57 0.56 9.74
CA ALA A 67 -7.46 -0.57 9.48
C ALA A 67 -7.28 -1.68 10.51
N SER A 68 -6.03 -2.01 10.86
CA SER A 68 -5.74 -3.06 11.85
C SER A 68 -6.21 -2.70 13.26
N VAL A 69 -6.14 -1.42 13.65
CA VAL A 69 -6.71 -0.97 14.93
C VAL A 69 -8.23 -1.05 14.89
N MET A 70 -8.89 -0.53 13.84
CA MET A 70 -10.35 -0.64 13.68
C MET A 70 -10.82 -2.10 13.68
N MET A 71 -10.06 -3.01 13.05
CA MET A 71 -10.32 -4.45 13.10
C MET A 71 -10.27 -5.00 14.53
N ASN A 72 -9.31 -4.55 15.34
CA ASN A 72 -9.19 -4.96 16.73
C ASN A 72 -10.31 -4.37 17.60
N GLU A 73 -10.78 -3.18 17.32
CA GLU A 73 -11.97 -2.58 17.94
C GLU A 73 -13.24 -3.37 17.61
N ILE A 74 -13.44 -3.73 16.33
CA ILE A 74 -14.58 -4.56 15.88
C ILE A 74 -14.55 -5.95 16.51
N ALA A 75 -13.37 -6.56 16.59
CA ALA A 75 -13.19 -7.90 17.13
C ALA A 75 -13.16 -7.95 18.66
N ALA A 76 -13.24 -6.82 19.36
CA ALA A 76 -13.05 -6.70 20.80
C ALA A 76 -11.80 -7.46 21.27
N SER A 77 -10.67 -7.23 20.61
CA SER A 77 -9.39 -7.88 20.90
C SER A 77 -8.76 -7.33 22.18
N TYR A 78 -7.76 -8.04 22.71
CA TYR A 78 -6.99 -7.57 23.85
C TYR A 78 -5.91 -6.55 23.45
N ASP A 79 -5.48 -5.73 24.40
CA ASP A 79 -4.50 -4.64 24.22
C ASP A 79 -3.03 -5.07 24.30
N ASP A 80 -2.76 -6.22 24.93
CA ASP A 80 -1.41 -6.66 25.30
C ASP A 80 -0.45 -6.83 24.13
N PHE A 81 -0.92 -7.21 22.95
CA PHE A 81 -0.04 -7.37 21.78
C PHE A 81 0.48 -6.03 21.20
N MET A 82 -0.13 -4.91 21.56
CA MET A 82 0.36 -3.57 21.26
C MET A 82 1.26 -3.01 22.37
N ALA A 83 1.40 -3.71 23.51
CA ALA A 83 2.14 -3.23 24.67
C ALA A 83 3.60 -2.90 24.33
N GLN A 84 4.10 -1.80 24.89
CA GLN A 84 5.47 -1.33 24.65
C GLN A 84 6.49 -2.39 25.05
N ALA A 85 6.40 -2.93 26.26
CA ALA A 85 7.32 -3.94 26.80
C ALA A 85 7.42 -5.19 25.92
N LEU A 86 6.28 -5.66 25.36
CA LEU A 86 6.27 -6.81 24.46
C LEU A 86 7.06 -6.52 23.18
N ASN A 87 6.87 -5.35 22.58
CA ASN A 87 7.45 -5.03 21.27
C ASN A 87 8.91 -4.56 21.39
N GLU A 88 9.31 -3.95 22.52
CA GLU A 88 10.71 -3.60 22.79
C GLU A 88 11.58 -4.81 23.11
N ALA A 89 11.00 -5.91 23.62
CA ALA A 89 11.71 -7.16 23.82
C ALA A 89 12.27 -7.78 22.53
N LYS A 90 11.75 -7.34 21.38
CA LYS A 90 12.24 -7.71 20.05
C LYS A 90 12.86 -6.50 19.36
N HIS A 91 14.19 -6.54 19.11
CA HIS A 91 15.00 -5.39 18.72
C HIS A 91 14.86 -4.99 17.24
N HIS A 92 13.62 -4.84 16.74
CA HIS A 92 13.32 -4.35 15.39
C HIS A 92 12.59 -3.01 15.47
N LYS A 93 13.20 -1.97 14.90
CA LYS A 93 12.67 -0.60 14.93
C LYS A 93 11.25 -0.55 14.36
N GLY A 94 11.03 -1.07 13.18
CA GLY A 94 9.71 -1.02 12.53
C GLY A 94 8.61 -1.70 13.34
N GLN A 95 8.90 -2.82 14.02
CA GLN A 95 7.91 -3.44 14.90
C GLN A 95 7.52 -2.53 16.06
N GLN A 96 8.50 -1.86 16.67
CA GLN A 96 8.27 -0.94 17.79
C GLN A 96 7.48 0.28 17.36
N GLU A 97 7.81 0.87 16.20
CA GLU A 97 7.11 2.00 15.61
C GLU A 97 5.65 1.65 15.25
N ILE A 98 5.41 0.53 14.59
CA ILE A 98 4.04 0.08 14.28
C ILE A 98 3.23 -0.12 15.57
N ALA A 99 3.80 -0.74 16.59
CA ALA A 99 3.12 -0.90 17.87
C ALA A 99 2.84 0.45 18.56
N ALA A 100 3.74 1.42 18.46
CA ALA A 100 3.54 2.78 18.97
C ALA A 100 2.42 3.50 18.22
N MET A 101 2.39 3.45 16.89
CA MET A 101 1.31 3.99 16.07
C MET A 101 -0.04 3.36 16.43
N MET A 102 -0.10 2.03 16.64
CA MET A 102 -1.32 1.34 17.05
C MET A 102 -1.80 1.81 18.42
N ARG A 103 -0.91 1.97 19.41
CA ARG A 103 -1.26 2.48 20.75
C ARG A 103 -1.81 3.90 20.69
N GLU A 104 -1.18 4.76 19.88
CA GLU A 104 -1.66 6.13 19.68
C GLU A 104 -3.05 6.14 19.02
N TRP A 105 -3.26 5.29 18.04
CA TRP A 105 -4.52 5.21 17.32
C TRP A 105 -5.67 4.70 18.17
N VAL A 106 -5.42 3.66 18.98
CA VAL A 106 -6.45 3.01 19.81
C VAL A 106 -6.77 3.78 21.10
N ALA A 107 -6.04 4.84 21.39
CA ALA A 107 -6.18 5.61 22.62
C ALA A 107 -7.62 6.09 22.83
N GLY A 108 -8.18 5.81 24.03
CA GLY A 108 -9.55 6.14 24.39
C GLY A 108 -10.64 5.20 23.85
N SER A 109 -10.27 4.17 23.10
CA SER A 109 -11.21 3.14 22.66
C SER A 109 -11.83 2.40 23.85
N LYS A 110 -13.14 2.14 23.76
CA LYS A 110 -13.89 1.32 24.71
C LYS A 110 -14.25 -0.06 24.12
N CYS A 111 -13.71 -0.36 22.93
CA CYS A 111 -13.94 -1.61 22.23
C CYS A 111 -12.86 -2.65 22.52
N VAL A 112 -11.60 -2.20 22.68
CA VAL A 112 -10.48 -3.08 22.98
C VAL A 112 -10.50 -3.47 24.46
N LEU A 113 -10.32 -4.76 24.75
CA LEU A 113 -10.35 -5.32 26.08
C LEU A 113 -8.96 -5.23 26.74
N GLN A 114 -8.95 -4.92 28.03
CA GLN A 114 -7.73 -4.94 28.82
C GLN A 114 -7.55 -6.35 29.42
N ARG A 115 -6.54 -7.07 28.95
CA ARG A 115 -6.30 -8.46 29.40
C ARG A 115 -6.16 -8.58 30.91
N GLU A 116 -5.53 -7.61 31.55
CA GLU A 116 -5.37 -7.58 33.00
C GLU A 116 -6.72 -7.61 33.72
N ASN A 117 -7.68 -6.80 33.26
CA ASN A 117 -9.01 -6.71 33.88
C ASN A 117 -9.88 -7.92 33.56
N GLU A 118 -9.78 -8.47 32.35
CA GLU A 118 -10.66 -9.54 31.87
C GLU A 118 -10.19 -10.93 32.28
N LEU A 119 -8.89 -11.18 32.38
CA LEU A 119 -8.36 -12.52 32.63
C LEU A 119 -7.58 -12.66 33.94
N TYR A 120 -6.78 -11.65 34.33
CA TYR A 120 -5.86 -11.82 35.46
C TYR A 120 -6.48 -11.44 36.79
N ASN A 121 -7.36 -10.45 36.81
CA ASN A 121 -8.00 -9.97 38.04
C ASN A 121 -9.32 -10.70 38.38
N GLN A 122 -9.69 -11.72 37.59
CA GLN A 122 -10.88 -12.54 37.84
C GLN A 122 -10.53 -13.97 38.25
N VAL A 123 -11.27 -14.51 39.20
CA VAL A 123 -11.14 -15.93 39.60
C VAL A 123 -12.00 -16.76 38.65
N HIS A 124 -11.38 -17.38 37.67
CA HIS A 124 -12.05 -18.27 36.73
C HIS A 124 -12.24 -19.66 37.39
N LYS A 125 -13.49 -20.10 37.52
CA LYS A 125 -13.84 -21.44 37.97
C LYS A 125 -13.95 -22.45 36.82
N GLU A 126 -13.96 -21.98 35.60
CA GLU A 126 -14.13 -22.78 34.39
C GLU A 126 -12.83 -23.48 34.01
N LYS A 127 -12.96 -24.76 33.64
CA LYS A 127 -11.84 -25.56 33.12
C LYS A 127 -11.61 -25.36 31.64
N ILE A 128 -12.57 -24.77 30.95
CA ILE A 128 -12.55 -24.50 29.49
C ILE A 128 -13.00 -23.06 29.30
N PHE A 129 -12.18 -22.26 28.61
CA PHE A 129 -12.55 -20.90 28.24
C PHE A 129 -13.56 -20.93 27.10
N GLU A 130 -14.70 -20.27 27.25
CA GLU A 130 -15.72 -20.14 26.22
C GLU A 130 -15.24 -19.16 25.11
N HIS A 131 -14.41 -18.17 25.46
CA HIS A 131 -13.87 -17.18 24.54
C HIS A 131 -12.43 -17.48 24.16
N LYS A 132 -12.04 -17.11 22.92
CA LYS A 132 -10.67 -17.25 22.44
C LYS A 132 -9.72 -16.37 23.26
N VAL A 133 -8.79 -17.00 23.97
CA VAL A 133 -7.76 -16.30 24.76
C VAL A 133 -6.78 -15.54 23.86
N GLN A 134 -6.56 -16.02 22.65
CA GLN A 134 -5.65 -15.40 21.67
C GLN A 134 -6.39 -15.11 20.37
N PRO A 135 -6.45 -13.84 19.91
CA PRO A 135 -6.94 -13.47 18.60
C PRO A 135 -6.13 -14.11 17.47
N TYR A 136 -6.67 -14.13 16.26
CA TYR A 136 -5.96 -14.59 15.05
C TYR A 136 -4.70 -13.75 14.79
N TYR A 137 -3.72 -14.31 14.08
CA TYR A 137 -2.47 -13.62 13.75
C TYR A 137 -2.69 -12.32 12.96
N SER A 138 -3.69 -12.28 12.09
CA SER A 138 -4.06 -11.06 11.36
C SER A 138 -4.57 -9.92 12.25
N LEU A 139 -4.89 -10.20 13.51
CA LEU A 139 -5.29 -9.21 14.51
C LEU A 139 -4.15 -8.92 15.49
N ARG A 140 -3.51 -9.97 16.06
CA ARG A 140 -2.52 -9.80 17.13
C ARG A 140 -1.07 -9.67 16.68
N CYS A 141 -0.72 -10.13 15.48
CA CYS A 141 0.66 -10.09 14.98
C CYS A 141 0.91 -8.90 14.01
N VAL A 142 0.05 -7.88 14.05
CA VAL A 142 0.18 -6.71 13.17
C VAL A 142 1.54 -6.02 13.30
N PRO A 143 2.09 -5.75 14.51
CA PRO A 143 3.42 -5.15 14.62
C PRO A 143 4.52 -5.98 13.96
N GLN A 144 4.45 -7.31 14.07
CA GLN A 144 5.43 -8.23 13.49
C GLN A 144 5.28 -8.36 11.97
N ILE A 145 4.08 -8.12 11.42
CA ILE A 145 3.79 -8.20 9.98
C ILE A 145 4.15 -6.88 9.28
N LEU A 146 3.73 -5.76 9.86
CA LEU A 146 3.93 -4.43 9.26
C LEU A 146 5.31 -3.83 9.59
N GLY A 147 5.96 -4.27 10.67
CA GLY A 147 7.28 -3.77 11.07
C GLY A 147 8.35 -3.92 10.00
N PRO A 148 8.56 -5.10 9.40
CA PRO A 148 9.52 -5.26 8.30
C PRO A 148 9.19 -4.39 7.08
N ILE A 149 7.90 -4.10 6.85
CA ILE A 149 7.45 -3.21 5.77
C ILE A 149 7.85 -1.76 6.10
N TYR A 150 7.66 -1.33 7.35
CA TYR A 150 8.11 -0.02 7.80
C TYR A 150 9.61 0.18 7.58
N ASP A 151 10.43 -0.78 8.04
CA ASP A 151 11.88 -0.72 7.89
C ASP A 151 12.30 -0.67 6.42
N GLU A 152 11.62 -1.41 5.55
CA GLU A 152 11.90 -1.42 4.11
C GLU A 152 11.51 -0.09 3.44
N LEU A 153 10.39 0.54 3.82
CA LEU A 153 10.01 1.84 3.27
C LEU A 153 11.00 2.95 3.64
N GLU A 154 11.56 2.91 4.86
CA GLU A 154 12.61 3.85 5.28
C GLU A 154 13.92 3.62 4.48
N ASN A 155 14.31 2.36 4.29
CA ASN A 155 15.48 2.02 3.48
C ASN A 155 15.31 2.44 2.00
N ALA A 156 14.14 2.19 1.42
CA ALA A 156 13.85 2.60 0.04
C ALA A 156 13.89 4.13 -0.13
N GLU A 157 13.46 4.89 0.88
CA GLU A 157 13.56 6.35 0.87
C GLU A 157 15.03 6.80 0.81
N GLU A 158 15.90 6.22 1.62
CA GLU A 158 17.33 6.55 1.62
C GLU A 158 17.97 6.29 0.26
N VAL A 159 17.69 5.13 -0.35
CA VAL A 159 18.23 4.77 -1.67
C VAL A 159 17.70 5.71 -2.75
N LEU A 160 16.41 6.04 -2.75
CA LEU A 160 15.82 6.98 -3.70
C LEU A 160 16.40 8.40 -3.53
N ILE A 161 16.61 8.87 -2.30
CA ILE A 161 17.25 10.17 -2.03
C ILE A 161 18.68 10.18 -2.58
N ASN A 162 19.44 9.12 -2.38
CA ASN A 162 20.79 9.01 -2.94
C ASN A 162 20.77 9.06 -4.46
N GLU A 163 19.86 8.33 -5.09
CA GLU A 163 19.77 8.27 -6.56
C GLU A 163 19.37 9.62 -7.19
N ILE A 164 18.40 10.35 -6.63
CA ILE A 164 17.99 11.66 -7.16
C ILE A 164 19.06 12.74 -7.01
N ASN A 165 20.03 12.56 -6.11
CA ASN A 165 21.16 13.46 -5.91
C ASN A 165 22.43 12.99 -6.62
N SER A 166 22.35 11.94 -7.43
CA SER A 166 23.49 11.33 -8.12
C SER A 166 23.60 11.81 -9.58
N ALA A 167 24.81 11.78 -10.10
CA ALA A 167 25.06 11.93 -11.53
C ALA A 167 24.85 10.58 -12.23
N CYS A 168 23.70 10.43 -12.90
CA CYS A 168 23.18 9.16 -13.43
C CYS A 168 23.40 9.01 -14.95
N ASP A 169 24.57 9.37 -15.48
CA ASP A 169 24.88 9.18 -16.89
C ASP A 169 26.36 8.83 -17.11
N ASN A 170 26.82 8.81 -18.35
CA ASN A 170 28.17 8.49 -18.80
C ASN A 170 28.48 9.31 -20.08
N PRO A 171 29.69 9.94 -20.19
CA PRO A 171 30.73 10.05 -19.16
C PRO A 171 30.42 11.08 -18.08
N ILE A 172 31.11 10.96 -16.95
CA ILE A 172 31.11 11.96 -15.88
C ILE A 172 32.23 12.96 -16.13
N VAL A 173 31.91 14.24 -16.09
CA VAL A 173 32.88 15.33 -16.16
C VAL A 173 33.18 15.80 -14.73
N ASP A 174 34.43 15.71 -14.33
CA ASP A 174 34.90 16.21 -13.04
C ASP A 174 35.55 17.58 -13.24
N PRO A 175 34.92 18.67 -12.79
CA PRO A 175 35.46 20.01 -12.96
C PRO A 175 36.70 20.29 -12.11
N ASP A 176 36.85 19.59 -10.97
CA ASP A 176 37.96 19.84 -10.04
C ASP A 176 39.27 19.29 -10.59
N THR A 177 39.24 18.09 -11.15
CA THR A 177 40.42 17.45 -11.76
C THR A 177 40.54 17.75 -13.26
N GLN A 178 39.54 18.37 -13.88
CA GLN A 178 39.42 18.60 -15.33
C GLN A 178 39.51 17.31 -16.16
N ASN A 179 39.06 16.19 -15.58
CA ASN A 179 39.05 14.88 -16.21
C ASN A 179 37.65 14.46 -16.64
N ILE A 180 37.61 13.51 -17.55
CA ILE A 180 36.39 12.85 -18.03
C ILE A 180 36.53 11.38 -17.74
N TYR A 181 35.55 10.81 -17.01
CA TYR A 181 35.53 9.40 -16.62
C TYR A 181 34.42 8.66 -17.33
N HIS A 182 34.75 7.54 -17.95
CA HIS A 182 33.79 6.65 -18.58
C HIS A 182 33.41 5.53 -17.61
N GLY A 183 32.11 5.34 -17.40
CA GLY A 183 31.60 4.36 -16.42
C GLY A 183 30.15 3.97 -16.70
N GLY A 184 29.51 3.40 -15.71
CA GLY A 184 28.16 2.83 -15.81
C GLY A 184 27.12 3.50 -14.89
N ASN A 185 27.25 4.78 -14.53
CA ASN A 185 26.33 5.45 -13.60
C ASN A 185 24.89 5.55 -14.12
N PHE A 186 24.65 5.21 -15.38
CA PHE A 186 23.32 5.02 -15.96
C PHE A 186 22.66 3.68 -15.54
N HIS A 187 23.40 2.79 -14.88
CA HIS A 187 22.92 1.46 -14.52
C HIS A 187 21.99 1.53 -13.31
N GLY A 188 20.75 1.08 -13.46
CA GLY A 188 19.68 1.31 -12.50
C GLY A 188 19.43 0.18 -11.50
N ASP A 189 20.45 -0.62 -11.14
CA ASP A 189 20.29 -1.76 -10.24
C ASP A 189 19.82 -1.39 -8.84
N TYR A 190 20.25 -0.25 -8.31
CA TYR A 190 19.76 0.23 -7.01
C TYR A 190 18.25 0.39 -7.02
N ILE A 191 17.72 1.10 -8.02
CA ILE A 191 16.26 1.33 -8.10
C ILE A 191 15.51 0.06 -8.46
N SER A 192 16.07 -0.78 -9.34
CA SER A 192 15.45 -2.07 -9.67
C SER A 192 15.25 -2.94 -8.43
N PHE A 193 16.29 -3.06 -7.62
CA PHE A 193 16.26 -3.87 -6.41
C PHE A 193 15.31 -3.28 -5.35
N GLU A 194 15.34 -1.96 -5.14
CA GLU A 194 14.45 -1.31 -4.19
C GLU A 194 12.97 -1.44 -4.61
N MET A 195 12.66 -1.32 -5.89
CA MET A 195 11.28 -1.47 -6.36
C MET A 195 10.77 -2.91 -6.23
N ASP A 196 11.64 -3.90 -6.36
CA ASP A 196 11.28 -5.29 -6.11
C ASP A 196 11.04 -5.57 -4.62
N LYS A 197 11.88 -5.04 -3.73
CA LYS A 197 11.66 -5.13 -2.28
C LYS A 197 10.37 -4.44 -1.87
N LEU A 198 10.12 -3.24 -2.38
CA LEU A 198 8.90 -2.48 -2.15
C LEU A 198 7.65 -3.26 -2.60
N LYS A 199 7.68 -3.85 -3.78
CA LYS A 199 6.58 -4.64 -4.33
C LYS A 199 6.27 -5.87 -3.45
N ILE A 200 7.30 -6.55 -2.95
CA ILE A 200 7.17 -7.69 -2.02
C ILE A 200 6.56 -7.22 -0.68
N ALA A 201 7.07 -6.11 -0.14
CA ALA A 201 6.58 -5.52 1.11
C ALA A 201 5.09 -5.13 1.03
N VAL A 202 4.69 -4.43 -0.04
CA VAL A 202 3.29 -4.03 -0.26
C VAL A 202 2.39 -5.23 -0.50
N THR A 203 2.85 -6.27 -1.21
CA THR A 203 2.10 -7.52 -1.35
C THR A 203 1.82 -8.16 0.02
N LYS A 204 2.79 -8.17 0.93
CA LYS A 204 2.59 -8.70 2.29
C LYS A 204 1.55 -7.89 3.07
N LEU A 205 1.55 -6.57 2.93
CA LEU A 205 0.53 -5.69 3.48
C LEU A 205 -0.86 -6.05 2.92
N THR A 206 -0.98 -6.23 1.60
CA THR A 206 -2.22 -6.60 0.92
C THR A 206 -2.76 -7.94 1.42
N MET A 207 -1.87 -8.91 1.64
CA MET A 207 -2.25 -10.21 2.24
C MET A 207 -2.81 -10.04 3.65
N LEU A 208 -2.28 -9.12 4.46
CA LEU A 208 -2.85 -8.81 5.78
C LEU A 208 -4.26 -8.23 5.63
N CYS A 209 -4.46 -7.26 4.75
CA CYS A 209 -5.78 -6.69 4.48
C CYS A 209 -6.79 -7.77 4.08
N GLU A 210 -6.42 -8.64 3.16
CA GLU A 210 -7.28 -9.73 2.69
C GLU A 210 -7.63 -10.72 3.81
N ARG A 211 -6.68 -11.08 4.70
CA ARG A 211 -6.96 -11.92 5.88
C ARG A 211 -7.91 -11.24 6.87
N GLN A 212 -7.82 -9.94 7.02
CA GLN A 212 -8.74 -9.15 7.85
C GLN A 212 -10.12 -9.05 7.21
N ILE A 213 -10.24 -8.91 5.89
CA ILE A 213 -11.51 -9.01 5.14
C ILE A 213 -12.13 -10.40 5.37
N ASN A 214 -11.35 -11.46 5.23
CA ASN A 214 -11.83 -12.82 5.47
C ASN A 214 -12.36 -12.99 6.90
N TYR A 215 -11.71 -12.40 7.90
CA TYR A 215 -12.21 -12.42 9.27
C TYR A 215 -13.59 -11.73 9.38
N LEU A 216 -13.75 -10.54 8.80
CA LEU A 216 -15.03 -9.80 8.83
C LEU A 216 -16.16 -10.57 8.16
N PHE A 217 -15.88 -11.24 7.03
CA PHE A 217 -16.91 -11.81 6.17
C PHE A 217 -17.26 -13.27 6.51
N HIS A 218 -16.51 -13.88 7.42
CA HIS A 218 -16.70 -15.27 7.80
C HIS A 218 -17.35 -15.40 9.18
N ASP A 219 -18.67 -15.48 9.23
CA ASP A 219 -19.50 -15.56 10.43
C ASP A 219 -19.04 -16.63 11.44
N ARG A 220 -18.66 -17.82 10.96
CA ARG A 220 -18.16 -18.91 11.83
C ARG A 220 -16.77 -18.66 12.42
N ILE A 221 -15.98 -17.78 11.82
CA ILE A 221 -14.64 -17.40 12.30
C ILE A 221 -14.75 -16.29 13.34
N ASN A 222 -15.51 -15.25 13.05
CA ASN A 222 -15.66 -14.10 13.94
C ASN A 222 -16.74 -14.29 15.01
N GLY A 223 -17.84 -14.99 14.70
CA GLY A 223 -18.93 -15.29 15.63
C GLY A 223 -19.79 -14.07 16.04
N ILE A 224 -19.52 -12.90 15.47
CA ILE A 224 -20.16 -11.63 15.88
C ILE A 224 -20.83 -10.88 14.72
N LEU A 225 -20.54 -11.24 13.49
CA LEU A 225 -21.05 -10.59 12.27
C LEU A 225 -21.80 -11.59 11.41
N PRO A 226 -22.81 -11.16 10.64
CA PRO A 226 -23.43 -12.01 9.64
C PRO A 226 -22.45 -12.28 8.47
N PRO A 227 -22.67 -13.37 7.69
CA PRO A 227 -21.83 -13.68 6.54
C PRO A 227 -21.71 -12.47 5.61
N PHE A 228 -20.49 -12.14 5.17
CA PHE A 228 -20.19 -11.02 4.27
C PHE A 228 -20.68 -9.66 4.78
N VAL A 229 -20.83 -9.53 6.09
CA VAL A 229 -21.43 -8.34 6.76
C VAL A 229 -22.76 -7.95 6.11
N ASN A 230 -23.59 -8.93 5.79
CA ASN A 230 -24.89 -8.73 5.16
C ASN A 230 -25.90 -8.20 6.19
N LEU A 231 -26.35 -6.96 6.03
CA LEU A 231 -27.37 -6.33 6.88
C LEU A 231 -28.80 -6.54 6.37
N GLY A 232 -28.95 -7.17 5.21
CA GLY A 232 -30.24 -7.50 4.61
C GLY A 232 -30.73 -8.90 5.00
N VAL A 233 -31.64 -9.44 4.23
CA VAL A 233 -32.22 -10.77 4.45
C VAL A 233 -31.29 -11.84 3.91
N LEU A 234 -30.82 -12.73 4.77
CA LEU A 234 -29.98 -13.87 4.35
C LEU A 234 -30.74 -14.75 3.34
N GLY A 235 -30.04 -15.10 2.25
CA GLY A 235 -30.61 -15.88 1.14
C GLY A 235 -31.26 -15.03 0.04
N LEU A 236 -31.58 -13.77 0.32
CA LEU A 236 -32.02 -12.79 -0.69
C LEU A 236 -30.93 -11.74 -0.98
N ASN A 237 -30.17 -11.38 0.04
CA ASN A 237 -29.05 -10.44 -0.07
C ASN A 237 -27.73 -11.16 0.24
N TYR A 238 -26.67 -10.72 -0.42
CA TYR A 238 -25.31 -11.29 -0.32
C TYR A 238 -24.31 -10.34 0.37
N GLY A 239 -24.70 -9.09 0.66
CA GLY A 239 -23.84 -8.10 1.30
C GLY A 239 -22.58 -7.79 0.46
N LEU A 240 -21.40 -7.98 1.03
CA LEU A 240 -20.11 -7.71 0.36
C LEU A 240 -19.46 -8.96 -0.25
N GLN A 241 -20.20 -10.06 -0.48
CA GLN A 241 -19.64 -11.29 -1.03
C GLN A 241 -18.92 -11.07 -2.36
N ALA A 242 -19.54 -10.37 -3.32
CA ALA A 242 -18.92 -10.10 -4.62
C ALA A 242 -17.65 -9.26 -4.50
N SER A 243 -17.63 -8.31 -3.56
CA SER A 243 -16.43 -7.51 -3.27
C SER A 243 -15.30 -8.36 -2.70
N GLN A 244 -15.62 -9.42 -1.93
CA GLN A 244 -14.59 -10.35 -1.44
C GLN A 244 -13.91 -11.09 -2.59
N PHE A 245 -14.65 -11.52 -3.62
CA PHE A 245 -14.05 -12.16 -4.79
C PHE A 245 -13.06 -11.24 -5.49
N THR A 246 -13.40 -9.96 -5.63
CA THR A 246 -12.49 -8.93 -6.14
C THR A 246 -11.24 -8.83 -5.27
N ALA A 247 -11.38 -8.68 -3.95
CA ALA A 247 -10.24 -8.57 -3.04
C ALA A 247 -9.31 -9.80 -3.11
N THR A 248 -9.88 -11.01 -3.16
CA THR A 248 -9.13 -12.26 -3.26
C THR A 248 -8.37 -12.37 -4.59
N SER A 249 -9.04 -12.09 -5.71
CA SER A 249 -8.42 -12.13 -7.04
C SER A 249 -7.30 -11.10 -7.17
N THR A 250 -7.54 -9.87 -6.74
CA THR A 250 -6.55 -8.79 -6.77
C THR A 250 -5.34 -9.09 -5.87
N THR A 251 -5.55 -9.71 -4.70
CA THR A 251 -4.46 -10.16 -3.83
C THR A 251 -3.63 -11.26 -4.50
N ALA A 252 -4.26 -12.21 -5.17
CA ALA A 252 -3.55 -13.25 -5.91
C ALA A 252 -2.71 -12.68 -7.06
N GLU A 253 -3.21 -11.64 -7.74
CA GLU A 253 -2.43 -10.90 -8.75
C GLU A 253 -1.20 -10.22 -8.12
N CYS A 254 -1.35 -9.54 -6.97
CA CYS A 254 -0.20 -8.98 -6.24
C CYS A 254 0.86 -10.04 -5.92
N GLN A 255 0.44 -11.23 -5.47
CA GLN A 255 1.35 -12.34 -5.20
C GLN A 255 2.10 -12.80 -6.46
N THR A 256 1.43 -12.85 -7.60
CA THR A 256 2.06 -13.20 -8.89
C THR A 256 3.06 -12.12 -9.33
N LEU A 257 2.68 -10.85 -9.22
CA LEU A 257 3.53 -9.71 -9.59
C LEU A 257 4.75 -9.53 -8.66
N SER A 258 4.76 -10.18 -7.49
CA SER A 258 5.87 -10.13 -6.53
C SER A 258 7.12 -10.88 -6.97
N ASN A 259 7.09 -11.63 -8.09
CA ASN A 259 8.29 -12.23 -8.65
C ASN A 259 9.33 -11.13 -8.95
N PRO A 260 10.61 -11.28 -8.50
CA PRO A 260 11.61 -10.24 -8.68
C PRO A 260 11.93 -10.01 -10.16
N MET A 261 11.88 -8.76 -10.61
CA MET A 261 12.33 -8.36 -11.95
C MET A 261 13.84 -8.13 -11.98
N TYR A 262 14.44 -7.76 -10.86
CA TYR A 262 15.87 -7.49 -10.68
C TYR A 262 16.78 -8.65 -11.14
N VAL A 263 16.32 -9.89 -10.98
CA VAL A 263 17.07 -11.08 -11.38
C VAL A 263 16.91 -11.44 -12.86
N HIS A 264 16.16 -10.66 -13.63
CA HIS A 264 16.00 -10.85 -15.08
C HIS A 264 16.95 -9.92 -15.83
N SER A 265 17.73 -10.49 -16.75
CA SER A 265 18.61 -9.75 -17.64
C SER A 265 18.64 -10.41 -19.00
N ILE A 266 18.40 -9.64 -20.05
CA ILE A 266 18.45 -10.12 -21.43
C ILE A 266 19.42 -9.21 -22.19
N PRO A 267 20.54 -9.77 -22.73
CA PRO A 267 21.51 -8.98 -23.48
C PRO A 267 20.88 -8.24 -24.68
N ASN A 268 21.38 -7.07 -24.95
CA ASN A 268 20.99 -6.27 -26.12
C ASN A 268 22.15 -5.40 -26.62
N ASN A 269 21.90 -4.57 -27.64
CA ASN A 269 22.89 -3.69 -28.24
C ASN A 269 24.17 -4.42 -28.68
N ASN A 270 24.02 -5.52 -29.46
CA ASN A 270 25.12 -6.39 -29.89
C ASN A 270 25.95 -6.94 -28.73
N ASP A 271 25.29 -7.39 -27.67
CA ASP A 271 25.87 -7.91 -26.44
C ASP A 271 26.79 -6.94 -25.67
N ASN A 272 26.84 -5.68 -26.06
CA ASN A 272 27.55 -4.67 -25.27
C ASN A 272 26.85 -4.42 -23.92
N GLN A 273 25.52 -4.53 -23.92
CA GLN A 273 24.68 -4.50 -22.71
C GLN A 273 24.31 -5.92 -22.34
N ASP A 274 25.29 -6.70 -21.87
CA ASP A 274 25.16 -8.13 -21.56
C ASP A 274 24.47 -8.40 -20.20
N ILE A 275 24.44 -7.39 -19.32
CA ILE A 275 23.64 -7.36 -18.10
C ILE A 275 22.91 -6.03 -17.95
N VAL A 276 21.62 -6.07 -17.68
CA VAL A 276 20.74 -4.88 -17.58
C VAL A 276 19.88 -4.94 -16.35
N SER A 277 19.56 -3.75 -15.78
CA SER A 277 18.90 -3.63 -14.48
C SER A 277 17.39 -3.90 -14.49
N MET A 278 16.70 -3.75 -15.63
CA MET A 278 15.24 -3.80 -15.74
C MET A 278 14.48 -2.89 -14.75
N GLY A 279 15.10 -1.76 -14.31
CA GLY A 279 14.61 -0.93 -13.22
C GLY A 279 13.25 -0.28 -13.49
N THR A 280 13.00 0.17 -14.73
CA THR A 280 11.70 0.72 -15.12
C THR A 280 10.60 -0.36 -15.05
N ASN A 281 10.90 -1.59 -15.48
CA ASN A 281 9.95 -2.70 -15.37
C ASN A 281 9.62 -3.02 -13.91
N SER A 282 10.65 -3.08 -13.04
CA SER A 282 10.47 -3.30 -11.60
C SER A 282 9.58 -2.20 -10.99
N ALA A 283 9.85 -0.93 -11.31
CA ALA A 283 9.08 0.21 -10.81
C ALA A 283 7.61 0.20 -11.29
N LEU A 284 7.35 -0.18 -12.55
CA LEU A 284 5.99 -0.30 -13.08
C LEU A 284 5.22 -1.47 -12.44
N LEU A 285 5.87 -2.61 -12.20
CA LEU A 285 5.25 -3.73 -11.48
C LEU A 285 4.92 -3.34 -10.03
N ALA A 286 5.82 -2.61 -9.35
CA ALA A 286 5.56 -2.09 -8.02
C ALA A 286 4.36 -1.13 -8.00
N LYS A 287 4.25 -0.25 -9.01
CA LYS A 287 3.08 0.62 -9.18
C LYS A 287 1.78 -0.19 -9.25
N THR A 288 1.74 -1.22 -10.09
CA THR A 288 0.54 -2.08 -10.23
C THR A 288 0.16 -2.75 -8.92
N VAL A 289 1.14 -3.29 -8.17
CA VAL A 289 0.90 -3.88 -6.85
C VAL A 289 0.33 -2.86 -5.86
N ILE A 290 0.84 -1.62 -5.86
CA ILE A 290 0.35 -0.54 -5.01
C ILE A 290 -1.11 -0.17 -5.36
N GLU A 291 -1.42 -0.02 -6.64
CA GLU A 291 -2.79 0.28 -7.12
C GLU A 291 -3.77 -0.83 -6.72
N ASN A 292 -3.40 -2.08 -6.91
CA ASN A 292 -4.16 -3.24 -6.48
C ASN A 292 -4.39 -3.26 -4.96
N SER A 293 -3.38 -2.88 -4.19
CA SER A 293 -3.45 -2.83 -2.73
C SER A 293 -4.46 -1.80 -2.23
N TYR A 294 -4.56 -0.65 -2.89
CA TYR A 294 -5.61 0.32 -2.59
C TYR A 294 -7.01 -0.23 -2.83
N GLN A 295 -7.21 -1.03 -3.87
CA GLN A 295 -8.51 -1.67 -4.14
C GLN A 295 -8.89 -2.66 -3.02
N VAL A 296 -7.95 -3.51 -2.60
CA VAL A 296 -8.18 -4.47 -1.50
C VAL A 296 -8.47 -3.73 -0.20
N MET A 297 -7.70 -2.70 0.11
CA MET A 297 -7.87 -1.88 1.31
C MET A 297 -9.21 -1.12 1.29
N ALA A 298 -9.64 -0.61 0.15
CA ALA A 298 -10.95 0.02 -0.02
C ALA A 298 -12.09 -0.93 0.38
N ILE A 299 -12.05 -2.17 -0.08
CA ILE A 299 -13.04 -3.20 0.27
C ILE A 299 -12.99 -3.52 1.78
N GLN A 300 -11.81 -3.53 2.38
CA GLN A 300 -11.65 -3.70 3.83
C GLN A 300 -12.36 -2.59 4.62
N PHE A 301 -12.13 -1.32 4.27
CA PHE A 301 -12.78 -0.18 4.94
C PHE A 301 -14.29 -0.18 4.77
N MET A 302 -14.80 -0.55 3.58
CA MET A 302 -16.24 -0.74 3.35
C MET A 302 -16.81 -1.82 4.28
N GLY A 303 -16.12 -2.95 4.41
CA GLY A 303 -16.51 -4.03 5.32
C GLY A 303 -16.51 -3.61 6.78
N MET A 304 -15.48 -2.90 7.22
CA MET A 304 -15.37 -2.38 8.59
C MET A 304 -16.47 -1.38 8.91
N ALA A 305 -16.78 -0.46 7.99
CA ALA A 305 -17.86 0.50 8.20
C ALA A 305 -19.22 -0.22 8.39
N GLN A 306 -19.55 -1.19 7.53
CA GLN A 306 -20.77 -2.00 7.69
C GLN A 306 -20.78 -2.80 9.02
N ALA A 307 -19.63 -3.34 9.44
CA ALA A 307 -19.50 -4.07 10.69
C ALA A 307 -19.74 -3.18 11.91
N ILE A 308 -19.22 -1.96 11.91
CA ILE A 308 -19.42 -0.96 12.97
C ILE A 308 -20.90 -0.64 13.15
N ASP A 309 -21.63 -0.43 12.04
CA ASP A 309 -23.08 -0.21 12.10
C ASP A 309 -23.86 -1.40 12.64
N TYR A 310 -23.51 -2.61 12.17
CA TYR A 310 -24.18 -3.83 12.64
C TYR A 310 -24.01 -4.01 14.15
N LEU A 311 -22.78 -3.82 14.64
CA LEU A 311 -22.45 -3.98 16.07
C LEU A 311 -22.88 -2.77 16.92
N LYS A 312 -23.22 -1.62 16.29
CA LYS A 312 -23.59 -0.36 16.95
C LYS A 312 -22.53 0.12 17.93
N ILE A 313 -21.26 0.07 17.51
CA ILE A 313 -20.11 0.42 18.36
C ILE A 313 -19.46 1.77 18.05
N GLN A 314 -20.05 2.58 17.18
CA GLN A 314 -19.49 3.87 16.74
C GLN A 314 -19.09 4.79 17.91
N ASP A 315 -19.88 4.80 19.00
CA ASP A 315 -19.63 5.62 20.19
C ASP A 315 -18.57 5.04 21.14
N ARG A 316 -18.12 3.83 20.87
CA ARG A 316 -17.10 3.12 21.64
C ARG A 316 -15.74 3.11 20.99
N LEU A 317 -15.65 3.47 19.70
CA LEU A 317 -14.41 3.56 18.94
C LEU A 317 -13.48 4.62 19.54
N SER A 318 -12.19 4.51 19.24
CA SER A 318 -11.24 5.60 19.48
C SER A 318 -11.64 6.84 18.67
N SER A 319 -11.17 8.01 19.09
CA SER A 319 -11.50 9.26 18.37
C SER A 319 -11.04 9.25 16.90
N LYS A 320 -9.85 8.66 16.63
CA LYS A 320 -9.30 8.54 15.27
C LYS A 320 -10.13 7.56 14.42
N SER A 321 -10.47 6.39 14.98
CA SER A 321 -11.29 5.40 14.28
C SER A 321 -12.71 5.91 14.00
N ARG A 322 -13.28 6.64 14.95
CA ARG A 322 -14.57 7.29 14.78
C ARG A 322 -14.55 8.32 13.67
N GLN A 323 -13.54 9.19 13.65
CA GLN A 323 -13.38 10.18 12.59
C GLN A 323 -13.34 9.52 11.21
N VAL A 324 -12.51 8.49 11.02
CA VAL A 324 -12.42 7.74 9.76
C VAL A 324 -13.76 7.11 9.39
N TYR A 325 -14.47 6.51 10.35
CA TYR A 325 -15.79 5.95 10.13
C TYR A 325 -16.79 7.01 9.66
N GLU A 326 -16.86 8.17 10.32
CA GLU A 326 -17.76 9.27 9.97
C GLU A 326 -17.44 9.85 8.57
N GLU A 327 -16.15 10.03 8.26
CA GLU A 327 -15.70 10.47 6.94
C GLU A 327 -16.14 9.47 5.85
N ILE A 328 -15.94 8.17 6.07
CA ILE A 328 -16.37 7.11 5.13
C ILE A 328 -17.90 7.14 4.97
N ARG A 329 -18.66 7.31 6.05
CA ARG A 329 -20.13 7.34 5.99
C ARG A 329 -20.69 8.56 5.25
N SER A 330 -19.90 9.61 5.07
CA SER A 330 -20.29 10.76 4.28
C SER A 330 -20.46 10.45 2.78
N PHE A 331 -19.79 9.44 2.25
CA PHE A 331 -19.85 9.05 0.83
C PHE A 331 -20.23 7.57 0.60
N PHE A 332 -20.11 6.73 1.61
CA PHE A 332 -20.51 5.33 1.58
C PHE A 332 -21.62 5.07 2.61
N PRO A 333 -22.91 5.21 2.23
CA PRO A 333 -24.02 5.02 3.15
C PRO A 333 -24.18 3.54 3.55
N VAL A 334 -24.81 3.32 4.70
CA VAL A 334 -25.23 1.97 5.13
C VAL A 334 -26.17 1.40 4.07
N PHE A 335 -26.00 0.14 3.74
CA PHE A 335 -26.89 -0.54 2.79
C PHE A 335 -27.34 -1.90 3.34
N THR A 336 -28.56 -2.25 2.98
CA THR A 336 -29.23 -3.54 3.28
C THR A 336 -29.57 -4.30 2.01
N ASN A 337 -29.83 -3.60 0.92
CA ASN A 337 -30.10 -4.18 -0.38
C ASN A 337 -28.83 -4.17 -1.24
N ASP A 338 -28.61 -5.27 -1.94
CA ASP A 338 -27.45 -5.41 -2.82
C ASP A 338 -27.55 -4.46 -4.01
N THR A 339 -26.45 -3.75 -4.24
CA THR A 339 -26.27 -2.87 -5.40
C THR A 339 -24.83 -3.00 -5.90
N PRO A 340 -24.55 -2.72 -7.19
CA PRO A 340 -23.17 -2.67 -7.67
C PRO A 340 -22.33 -1.69 -6.84
N LYS A 341 -21.15 -2.13 -6.40
CA LYS A 341 -20.29 -1.38 -5.47
C LYS A 341 -19.03 -0.77 -6.12
N TYR A 342 -18.89 -0.86 -7.44
CA TYR A 342 -17.67 -0.40 -8.10
C TYR A 342 -17.41 1.11 -7.91
N LYS A 343 -18.46 1.95 -7.93
CA LYS A 343 -18.30 3.40 -7.72
C LYS A 343 -17.89 3.73 -6.29
N GLU A 344 -18.47 3.05 -5.32
CA GLU A 344 -18.11 3.23 -3.92
C GLU A 344 -16.69 2.74 -3.64
N ILE A 345 -16.21 1.68 -4.33
CA ILE A 345 -14.81 1.24 -4.26
C ILE A 345 -13.90 2.32 -4.85
N GLU A 346 -14.22 2.91 -6.02
CA GLU A 346 -13.46 4.01 -6.61
C GLU A 346 -13.40 5.23 -5.68
N MET A 347 -14.53 5.64 -5.11
CA MET A 347 -14.59 6.75 -4.15
C MET A 347 -13.75 6.48 -2.89
N MET A 348 -13.75 5.24 -2.40
CA MET A 348 -12.92 4.83 -1.26
C MET A 348 -11.43 4.84 -1.62
N ILE A 349 -11.04 4.38 -2.80
CA ILE A 349 -9.66 4.46 -3.29
C ILE A 349 -9.20 5.92 -3.34
N ASP A 350 -10.03 6.81 -3.89
CA ASP A 350 -9.75 8.24 -3.96
C ASP A 350 -9.59 8.87 -2.57
N TYR A 351 -10.45 8.50 -1.63
CA TYR A 351 -10.35 8.94 -0.24
C TYR A 351 -9.02 8.50 0.38
N LEU A 352 -8.68 7.22 0.28
CA LEU A 352 -7.44 6.66 0.83
C LEU A 352 -6.17 7.27 0.20
N LYS A 353 -6.22 7.67 -1.07
CA LYS A 353 -5.10 8.33 -1.76
C LYS A 353 -4.93 9.80 -1.40
N LYS A 354 -6.04 10.52 -1.15
CA LYS A 354 -6.02 11.96 -0.81
C LYS A 354 -5.62 12.19 0.63
N GLU A 355 -6.25 11.47 1.55
CA GLU A 355 -6.05 11.66 2.98
C GLU A 355 -4.67 11.13 3.44
N ASP A 356 -4.09 11.85 4.40
CA ASP A 356 -2.84 11.50 5.05
C ASP A 356 -3.11 11.34 6.55
N LYS A 357 -3.22 10.10 7.02
CA LYS A 357 -3.59 9.79 8.42
C LYS A 357 -2.37 9.37 9.25
#